data_124019637d75ce616a3c48487e9cbe92
#
_entry.id   124019637d75ce616a3c48487e9cbe92
#
_cell.length_a   1.000
_cell.length_b   1.000
_cell.length_c   1.000
_cell.angle_alpha   90.00
_cell.angle_beta   90.00
_cell.angle_gamma   90.00
#
_symmetry.space_group_name_H-M   'P 1'
#
loop_
_entity.id
_entity.type
_entity.pdbx_description
1 polymer ?
#
loop_
_entity_poly.entity_id
_entity_poly.type
_entity_poly.pdbx_seq_one_letter_code
_entity_poly.pdbx_strand_id
1 'polypeptide(L)'
;MELWVPFALFWVDLLTLEGLVMGYLDLARSRYSCREFEDRSVEQAVVDAIVEAGRIAPSACNKHPSRVMVLDTPELLEKAASCQPRFARDGSIFGAPLIFLICSVTDNAWVRPYDQMNSSTIDTSIVCDQMMMEAEEQGLGTCWVCHFKPELAREQFNLPEGVYPYHMLVCGYPAAHIADPEQREARTIPLSDFILK
;
A
#
# COMPACT_ATOMS: atom_id res chain seq x y z
N MET A 1 -30.33 -43.54 -19.89
CA MET A 1 -29.16 -44.17 -19.24
C MET A 1 -28.19 -43.01 -18.91
N GLU A 2 -28.49 -42.37 -17.77
CA GLU A 2 -27.78 -41.19 -17.31
C GLU A 2 -26.50 -41.62 -16.57
N LEU A 3 -25.34 -41.17 -17.06
CA LEU A 3 -24.06 -41.38 -16.45
C LEU A 3 -23.89 -40.36 -15.31
N TRP A 4 -24.13 -40.80 -14.10
CA TRP A 4 -23.72 -40.10 -12.89
C TRP A 4 -22.17 -40.15 -12.79
N VAL A 5 -21.53 -38.99 -12.95
CA VAL A 5 -20.12 -38.82 -12.60
C VAL A 5 -20.08 -38.44 -11.13
N PRO A 6 -19.43 -39.22 -10.25
CA PRO A 6 -19.28 -38.81 -8.84
C PRO A 6 -18.29 -37.65 -8.78
N PHE A 7 -18.76 -36.52 -8.24
CA PHE A 7 -17.91 -35.47 -7.74
C PHE A 7 -17.02 -36.04 -6.64
N ALA A 8 -15.81 -36.46 -7.01
CA ALA A 8 -14.76 -36.72 -6.06
C ALA A 8 -14.37 -35.36 -5.46
N LEU A 9 -14.95 -35.04 -4.30
CA LEU A 9 -14.50 -33.99 -3.41
C LEU A 9 -13.02 -34.23 -3.11
N PHE A 10 -12.16 -33.43 -3.69
CA PHE A 10 -10.81 -33.24 -3.20
C PHE A 10 -10.93 -32.60 -1.80
N TRP A 11 -11.09 -33.40 -0.78
CA TRP A 11 -10.73 -33.03 0.57
C TRP A 11 -9.22 -32.95 0.61
N VAL A 12 -8.66 -31.81 0.22
CA VAL A 12 -7.32 -31.45 0.67
C VAL A 12 -7.44 -31.32 2.17
N ASP A 13 -6.67 -32.12 2.91
CA ASP A 13 -6.63 -32.09 4.37
C ASP A 13 -6.38 -30.64 4.81
N LEU A 14 -7.42 -29.95 5.26
CA LEU A 14 -7.32 -28.61 5.85
C LEU A 14 -6.33 -28.56 7.02
N LEU A 15 -6.07 -29.71 7.66
CA LEU A 15 -5.18 -29.82 8.82
C LEU A 15 -3.68 -29.67 8.49
N THR A 16 -3.29 -29.74 7.19
CA THR A 16 -1.91 -29.52 6.76
C THR A 16 -1.65 -28.10 6.26
N LEU A 17 -2.69 -27.29 6.10
CA LEU A 17 -2.58 -25.87 5.69
C LEU A 17 -2.70 -24.88 6.86
N GLU A 18 -3.09 -25.33 8.06
CA GLU A 18 -3.21 -24.46 9.24
C GLU A 18 -1.87 -23.88 9.74
N GLY A 19 -0.75 -24.34 9.23
CA GLY A 19 0.59 -23.81 9.54
C GLY A 19 1.17 -22.85 8.50
N LEU A 20 0.46 -22.55 7.42
CA LEU A 20 1.01 -21.80 6.27
C LEU A 20 0.27 -20.48 5.94
N VAL A 21 -0.88 -20.24 6.53
CA VAL A 21 -1.64 -19.01 6.29
C VAL A 21 -1.48 -18.10 7.50
N MET A 22 -0.74 -17.00 7.32
CA MET A 22 -0.64 -15.95 8.33
C MET A 22 -2.01 -15.28 8.50
N GLY A 23 -2.53 -15.21 9.74
CA GLY A 23 -3.76 -14.49 9.99
C GLY A 23 -3.58 -12.98 9.78
N TYR A 24 -4.65 -12.27 9.37
CA TYR A 24 -4.58 -10.83 9.13
C TYR A 24 -3.98 -10.04 10.31
N LEU A 25 -4.32 -10.42 11.55
CA LEU A 25 -3.77 -9.74 12.73
C LEU A 25 -2.26 -9.95 12.87
N ASP A 26 -1.76 -11.13 12.51
CA ASP A 26 -0.33 -11.43 12.55
C ASP A 26 0.41 -10.69 11.42
N LEU A 27 -0.20 -10.62 10.23
CA LEU A 27 0.29 -9.79 9.13
C LEU A 27 0.34 -8.30 9.53
N ALA A 28 -0.69 -7.78 10.17
CA ALA A 28 -0.70 -6.41 10.67
C ALA A 28 0.36 -6.16 11.76
N ARG A 29 0.70 -7.19 12.55
CA ARG A 29 1.78 -7.14 13.53
C ARG A 29 3.17 -7.25 12.92
N SER A 30 3.34 -8.00 11.82
CA SER A 30 4.65 -8.13 11.14
C SER A 30 5.02 -6.85 10.41
N ARG A 31 4.06 -6.16 9.80
CA ARG A 31 4.28 -4.94 9.03
C ARG A 31 4.98 -3.83 9.83
N TYR A 32 6.00 -3.24 9.25
CA TYR A 32 6.70 -2.07 9.80
C TYR A 32 7.04 -1.04 8.70
N SER A 33 7.44 0.17 9.09
CA SER A 33 7.89 1.20 8.15
C SER A 33 9.34 0.94 7.74
N CYS A 34 9.52 0.18 6.67
CA CYS A 34 10.81 -0.14 6.09
C CYS A 34 11.43 1.09 5.42
N ARG A 35 12.74 1.34 5.63
CA ARG A 35 13.49 2.46 5.06
C ARG A 35 14.86 2.03 4.53
N GLU A 36 15.07 0.73 4.42
CA GLU A 36 16.26 0.12 3.86
C GLU A 36 15.85 -1.06 2.99
N PHE A 37 16.21 -1.00 1.72
CA PHE A 37 15.77 -1.95 0.71
C PHE A 37 16.98 -2.58 0.02
N GLU A 38 16.78 -3.82 -0.46
CA GLU A 38 17.74 -4.47 -1.33
C GLU A 38 17.76 -3.76 -2.70
N ASP A 39 18.93 -3.78 -3.36
CA ASP A 39 19.07 -3.38 -4.77
C ASP A 39 18.55 -4.52 -5.68
N ARG A 40 17.24 -4.70 -5.63
CA ARG A 40 16.52 -5.75 -6.36
C ARG A 40 15.17 -5.21 -6.84
N SER A 41 14.88 -5.37 -8.12
CA SER A 41 13.56 -5.06 -8.67
C SER A 41 12.48 -5.98 -8.10
N VAL A 42 11.26 -5.46 -8.02
CA VAL A 42 10.07 -6.24 -7.65
C VAL A 42 9.49 -6.88 -8.91
N GLU A 43 9.12 -8.14 -8.83
CA GLU A 43 8.53 -8.89 -9.93
C GLU A 43 7.17 -8.32 -10.33
N GLN A 44 6.87 -8.23 -11.62
CA GLN A 44 5.64 -7.62 -12.14
C GLN A 44 4.37 -8.26 -11.54
N ALA A 45 4.36 -9.58 -11.34
CA ALA A 45 3.21 -10.26 -10.74
C ALA A 45 2.92 -9.79 -9.31
N VAL A 46 3.96 -9.45 -8.55
CA VAL A 46 3.83 -8.88 -7.19
C VAL A 46 3.31 -7.44 -7.26
N VAL A 47 3.83 -6.64 -8.19
CA VAL A 47 3.32 -5.28 -8.44
C VAL A 47 1.84 -5.31 -8.80
N ASP A 48 1.44 -6.23 -9.70
CA ASP A 48 0.05 -6.39 -10.13
C ASP A 48 -0.88 -6.78 -8.97
N ALA A 49 -0.44 -7.69 -8.07
CA ALA A 49 -1.20 -8.08 -6.89
C ALA A 49 -1.43 -6.89 -5.95
N ILE A 50 -0.38 -6.09 -5.69
CA ILE A 50 -0.48 -4.89 -4.85
C ILE A 50 -1.42 -3.85 -5.46
N VAL A 51 -1.35 -3.63 -6.78
CA VAL A 51 -2.25 -2.71 -7.49
C VAL A 51 -3.69 -3.21 -7.43
N GLU A 52 -3.91 -4.52 -7.58
CA GLU A 52 -5.24 -5.13 -7.49
C GLU A 52 -5.84 -4.96 -6.10
N ALA A 53 -5.07 -5.16 -5.02
CA ALA A 53 -5.50 -4.90 -3.65
C ALA A 53 -5.99 -3.45 -3.48
N GLY A 54 -5.27 -2.48 -4.04
CA GLY A 54 -5.69 -1.08 -4.05
C GLY A 54 -6.94 -0.84 -4.89
N ARG A 55 -7.06 -1.49 -6.05
CA ARG A 55 -8.20 -1.35 -6.96
C ARG A 55 -9.53 -1.82 -6.34
N ILE A 56 -9.50 -2.90 -5.58
CA ILE A 56 -10.69 -3.47 -4.91
C ILE A 56 -11.01 -2.81 -3.57
N ALA A 57 -10.18 -1.87 -3.11
CA ALA A 57 -10.38 -1.16 -1.85
C ALA A 57 -11.75 -0.45 -1.82
N PRO A 58 -12.47 -0.46 -0.69
CA PRO A 58 -13.73 0.28 -0.57
C PRO A 58 -13.49 1.80 -0.63
N SER A 59 -14.53 2.53 -1.02
CA SER A 59 -14.52 3.99 -1.03
C SER A 59 -15.85 4.58 -0.57
N ALA A 60 -15.84 5.83 -0.15
CA ALA A 60 -17.04 6.54 0.27
C ALA A 60 -18.10 6.51 -0.85
N CYS A 61 -19.30 6.02 -0.53
CA CYS A 61 -20.42 5.85 -1.47
C CYS A 61 -20.04 5.09 -2.76
N ASN A 62 -19.04 4.23 -2.69
CA ASN A 62 -18.52 3.44 -3.83
C ASN A 62 -18.10 4.31 -5.03
N LYS A 63 -17.53 5.48 -4.77
CA LYS A 63 -17.15 6.45 -5.80
C LYS A 63 -15.83 6.15 -6.51
N HIS A 64 -14.94 5.37 -5.88
CA HIS A 64 -13.62 4.97 -6.42
C HIS A 64 -12.82 6.13 -7.03
N PRO A 65 -12.58 7.23 -6.28
CA PRO A 65 -11.86 8.38 -6.82
C PRO A 65 -10.35 8.14 -6.96
N SER A 66 -9.81 7.14 -6.26
CA SER A 66 -8.37 6.89 -6.19
C SER A 66 -7.77 6.43 -7.53
N ARG A 67 -6.54 6.86 -7.78
CA ARG A 67 -5.70 6.46 -8.94
C ARG A 67 -4.30 6.18 -8.43
N VAL A 68 -3.62 5.23 -9.04
CA VAL A 68 -2.26 4.83 -8.68
C VAL A 68 -1.36 4.94 -9.90
N MET A 69 -0.18 5.53 -9.72
CA MET A 69 0.90 5.51 -10.70
C MET A 69 2.04 4.66 -10.13
N VAL A 70 2.51 3.70 -10.90
CA VAL A 70 3.65 2.84 -10.56
C VAL A 70 4.92 3.54 -11.00
N LEU A 71 5.88 3.70 -10.11
CA LEU A 71 7.17 4.35 -10.33
C LEU A 71 8.25 3.30 -10.06
N ASP A 72 8.76 2.68 -11.12
CA ASP A 72 9.70 1.54 -11.08
C ASP A 72 10.90 1.71 -12.03
N THR A 73 10.94 2.83 -12.75
CA THR A 73 12.10 3.16 -13.58
C THR A 73 12.99 4.20 -12.90
N PRO A 74 14.32 4.21 -13.17
CA PRO A 74 15.23 5.17 -12.56
C PRO A 74 14.76 6.62 -12.73
N GLU A 75 14.24 6.98 -13.90
CA GLU A 75 13.74 8.33 -14.18
C GLU A 75 12.54 8.71 -13.28
N LEU A 76 11.59 7.79 -13.12
CA LEU A 76 10.39 8.02 -12.29
C LEU A 76 10.74 8.06 -10.80
N LEU A 77 11.68 7.23 -10.36
CA LEU A 77 12.17 7.20 -8.99
C LEU A 77 12.93 8.49 -8.63
N GLU A 78 13.78 9.01 -9.53
CA GLU A 78 14.46 10.30 -9.35
C GLU A 78 13.46 11.46 -9.27
N LYS A 79 12.40 11.47 -10.09
CA LYS A 79 11.32 12.44 -9.99
C LYS A 79 10.63 12.38 -8.62
N ALA A 80 10.33 11.18 -8.11
CA ALA A 80 9.77 11.01 -6.76
C ALA A 80 10.74 11.52 -5.68
N ALA A 81 12.03 11.20 -5.78
CA ALA A 81 13.06 11.67 -4.86
C ALA A 81 13.18 13.21 -4.87
N SER A 82 13.02 13.86 -6.03
CA SER A 82 13.02 15.32 -6.12
C SER A 82 11.84 15.97 -5.39
N CYS A 83 10.71 15.28 -5.32
CA CYS A 83 9.54 15.72 -4.56
C CYS A 83 9.73 15.56 -3.05
N GLN A 84 10.64 14.66 -2.62
CA GLN A 84 10.96 14.39 -1.22
C GLN A 84 12.49 14.32 -0.98
N PRO A 85 13.20 15.46 -1.09
CA PRO A 85 14.67 15.45 -1.05
C PRO A 85 15.25 15.04 0.31
N ARG A 86 14.50 15.16 1.40
CA ARG A 86 14.97 14.77 2.75
C ARG A 86 15.21 13.25 2.88
N PHE A 87 14.46 12.45 2.14
CA PHE A 87 14.52 10.99 2.17
C PHE A 87 15.17 10.42 0.90
N ALA A 88 15.65 11.31 0.00
CA ALA A 88 16.33 10.90 -1.23
C ALA A 88 17.65 10.21 -0.90
N ARG A 89 17.85 9.02 -1.46
CA ARG A 89 19.04 8.22 -1.39
C ARG A 89 19.14 7.36 -2.66
N ASP A 90 20.29 7.27 -3.26
CA ASP A 90 20.57 6.40 -4.42
C ASP A 90 19.54 6.55 -5.57
N GLY A 91 19.15 7.80 -5.88
CA GLY A 91 18.21 8.11 -6.96
C GLY A 91 16.73 7.82 -6.65
N SER A 92 16.39 7.44 -5.42
CA SER A 92 15.01 7.15 -5.01
C SER A 92 14.72 7.63 -3.58
N ILE A 93 13.50 7.48 -3.10
CA ILE A 93 13.15 7.66 -1.69
C ILE A 93 13.60 6.42 -0.92
N PHE A 94 14.50 6.59 0.06
CA PHE A 94 15.15 5.52 0.83
C PHE A 94 15.92 4.50 -0.03
N GLY A 95 16.24 4.79 -1.29
CA GLY A 95 16.85 3.85 -2.22
C GLY A 95 15.94 2.71 -2.66
N ALA A 96 14.62 2.87 -2.53
CA ALA A 96 13.66 1.84 -2.88
C ALA A 96 13.54 1.66 -4.40
N PRO A 97 13.37 0.41 -4.90
CA PRO A 97 13.22 0.11 -6.33
C PRO A 97 11.81 0.37 -6.87
N LEU A 98 10.83 0.61 -6.00
CA LEU A 98 9.42 0.76 -6.37
C LEU A 98 8.73 1.79 -5.48
N ILE A 99 7.95 2.67 -6.09
CA ILE A 99 7.07 3.61 -5.38
C ILE A 99 5.71 3.62 -6.07
N PHE A 100 4.63 3.61 -5.29
CA PHE A 100 3.30 3.89 -5.78
C PHE A 100 2.90 5.31 -5.40
N LEU A 101 2.65 6.16 -6.39
CA LEU A 101 2.07 7.49 -6.19
C LEU A 101 0.55 7.35 -6.19
N ILE A 102 -0.08 7.58 -5.04
CA ILE A 102 -1.51 7.41 -4.85
C ILE A 102 -2.19 8.77 -4.90
N CYS A 103 -3.07 8.92 -5.88
CA CYS A 103 -3.76 10.14 -6.23
C CYS A 103 -5.28 9.98 -6.08
N SER A 104 -6.00 11.09 -6.12
CA SER A 104 -7.46 11.11 -6.26
C SER A 104 -7.88 12.00 -7.41
N VAL A 105 -8.91 11.59 -8.16
CA VAL A 105 -9.72 12.48 -8.99
C VAL A 105 -10.69 13.18 -8.05
N THR A 106 -10.35 14.39 -7.61
CA THR A 106 -11.00 15.08 -6.48
C THR A 106 -12.49 15.33 -6.68
N ASP A 107 -12.89 15.58 -7.93
CA ASP A 107 -14.30 15.83 -8.29
C ASP A 107 -15.16 14.56 -8.28
N ASN A 108 -14.53 13.37 -8.33
CA ASN A 108 -15.21 12.09 -8.22
C ASN A 108 -15.42 11.63 -6.77
N ALA A 109 -14.71 12.24 -5.82
CA ALA A 109 -14.82 11.89 -4.42
C ALA A 109 -16.19 12.27 -3.85
N TRP A 110 -16.63 11.53 -2.83
CA TRP A 110 -17.82 11.89 -2.09
C TRP A 110 -17.59 13.14 -1.24
N VAL A 111 -18.56 14.04 -1.24
CA VAL A 111 -18.56 15.23 -0.41
C VAL A 111 -19.63 15.11 0.65
N ARG A 112 -19.23 15.21 1.91
CA ARG A 112 -20.15 15.17 3.04
C ARG A 112 -21.03 16.42 3.07
N PRO A 113 -22.37 16.28 3.05
CA PRO A 113 -23.25 17.45 2.89
C PRO A 113 -23.27 18.40 4.09
N TYR A 114 -22.87 17.95 5.29
CA TYR A 114 -22.94 18.75 6.51
C TYR A 114 -21.84 19.82 6.63
N ASP A 115 -20.64 19.52 6.17
CA ASP A 115 -19.45 20.37 6.36
C ASP A 115 -18.55 20.43 5.11
N GLN A 116 -19.01 19.89 4.00
CA GLN A 116 -18.32 19.88 2.71
C GLN A 116 -16.96 19.12 2.75
N MET A 117 -16.74 18.24 3.73
CA MET A 117 -15.55 17.40 3.77
C MET A 117 -15.52 16.49 2.55
N ASN A 118 -14.45 16.61 1.73
CA ASN A 118 -14.19 15.76 0.57
C ASN A 118 -13.46 14.48 1.02
N SER A 119 -13.92 13.31 0.56
CA SER A 119 -13.40 12.01 1.00
C SER A 119 -12.07 11.59 0.35
N SER A 120 -11.49 12.37 -0.55
CA SER A 120 -10.27 12.01 -1.29
C SER A 120 -9.15 11.49 -0.39
N THR A 121 -8.86 12.20 0.72
CA THR A 121 -7.82 11.77 1.66
C THR A 121 -8.17 10.45 2.34
N ILE A 122 -9.43 10.24 2.69
CA ILE A 122 -9.91 9.01 3.33
C ILE A 122 -9.78 7.84 2.33
N ASP A 123 -10.35 8.00 1.13
CA ASP A 123 -10.37 6.96 0.11
C ASP A 123 -8.96 6.56 -0.33
N THR A 124 -8.07 7.54 -0.53
CA THR A 124 -6.67 7.26 -0.88
C THR A 124 -5.88 6.62 0.26
N SER A 125 -6.23 6.92 1.52
CA SER A 125 -5.62 6.27 2.68
C SER A 125 -6.03 4.80 2.79
N ILE A 126 -7.30 4.48 2.53
CA ILE A 126 -7.79 3.09 2.49
C ILE A 126 -7.07 2.30 1.39
N VAL A 127 -6.95 2.87 0.19
CA VAL A 127 -6.19 2.26 -0.92
C VAL A 127 -4.74 2.03 -0.52
N CYS A 128 -4.07 3.03 0.07
CA CYS A 128 -2.68 2.92 0.50
C CYS A 128 -2.50 1.81 1.56
N ASP A 129 -3.41 1.71 2.52
CA ASP A 129 -3.36 0.68 3.57
C ASP A 129 -3.53 -0.73 2.99
N GLN A 130 -4.52 -0.95 2.11
CA GLN A 130 -4.69 -2.26 1.46
C GLN A 130 -3.49 -2.65 0.59
N MET A 131 -2.94 -1.71 -0.19
CA MET A 131 -1.71 -1.95 -0.97
C MET A 131 -0.51 -2.27 -0.07
N MET A 132 -0.39 -1.58 1.07
CA MET A 132 0.67 -1.79 2.05
C MET A 132 0.56 -3.18 2.69
N MET A 133 -0.65 -3.64 3.01
CA MET A 133 -0.88 -4.96 3.60
C MET A 133 -0.63 -6.08 2.60
N GLU A 134 -1.04 -5.90 1.33
CA GLU A 134 -0.72 -6.86 0.26
C GLU A 134 0.79 -6.96 0.03
N ALA A 135 1.50 -5.82 0.02
CA ALA A 135 2.96 -5.81 -0.10
C ALA A 135 3.64 -6.60 1.04
N GLU A 136 3.16 -6.47 2.27
CA GLU A 136 3.65 -7.27 3.41
C GLU A 136 3.38 -8.76 3.22
N GLU A 137 2.19 -9.15 2.73
CA GLU A 137 1.84 -10.54 2.40
C GLU A 137 2.77 -11.13 1.33
N GLN A 138 3.19 -10.30 0.36
CA GLN A 138 4.16 -10.67 -0.68
C GLN A 138 5.62 -10.64 -0.19
N GLY A 139 5.87 -10.39 1.09
CA GLY A 139 7.21 -10.34 1.69
C GLY A 139 7.99 -9.06 1.40
N LEU A 140 7.32 -7.99 1.00
CA LEU A 140 7.95 -6.69 0.77
C LEU A 140 7.88 -5.80 2.02
N GLY A 141 8.92 -5.00 2.23
CA GLY A 141 8.88 -3.89 3.17
C GLY A 141 8.26 -2.65 2.54
N THR A 142 7.54 -1.86 3.34
CA THR A 142 6.91 -0.63 2.86
C THR A 142 7.15 0.55 3.80
N CYS A 143 7.11 1.76 3.25
CA CYS A 143 7.01 2.99 4.03
C CYS A 143 5.97 3.92 3.39
N TRP A 144 4.93 4.26 4.14
CA TRP A 144 3.93 5.24 3.72
C TRP A 144 4.45 6.65 3.97
N VAL A 145 4.63 7.43 2.90
CA VAL A 145 5.19 8.78 2.91
C VAL A 145 4.12 9.80 2.49
N CYS A 146 3.73 10.68 3.44
CA CYS A 146 2.90 11.84 3.16
C CYS A 146 3.72 13.14 3.08
N HIS A 147 4.95 13.12 3.58
CA HIS A 147 5.82 14.30 3.59
C HIS A 147 6.57 14.43 2.27
N PHE A 148 5.91 14.99 1.27
CA PHE A 148 6.48 15.35 -0.04
C PHE A 148 5.82 16.65 -0.55
N LYS A 149 6.32 17.20 -1.66
CA LYS A 149 5.80 18.42 -2.29
C LYS A 149 4.74 18.03 -3.34
N PRO A 150 3.43 18.10 -3.04
CA PRO A 150 2.40 17.58 -3.94
C PRO A 150 2.31 18.37 -5.26
N GLU A 151 2.48 19.69 -5.25
CA GLU A 151 2.45 20.48 -6.48
C GLU A 151 3.62 20.15 -7.39
N LEU A 152 4.82 19.93 -6.83
CA LEU A 152 5.96 19.48 -7.61
C LEU A 152 5.73 18.08 -8.20
N ALA A 153 5.07 17.18 -7.44
CA ALA A 153 4.71 15.86 -7.94
C ALA A 153 3.71 15.95 -9.11
N ARG A 154 2.74 16.86 -9.05
CA ARG A 154 1.82 17.13 -10.17
C ARG A 154 2.56 17.53 -11.44
N GLU A 155 3.54 18.40 -11.31
CA GLU A 155 4.39 18.87 -12.43
C GLU A 155 5.28 17.74 -12.96
N GLN A 156 6.04 17.05 -12.07
CA GLN A 156 7.01 16.04 -12.45
C GLN A 156 6.37 14.83 -13.16
N PHE A 157 5.17 14.44 -12.73
CA PHE A 157 4.44 13.30 -13.28
C PHE A 157 3.37 13.70 -14.31
N ASN A 158 3.27 14.99 -14.69
CA ASN A 158 2.28 15.51 -15.63
C ASN A 158 0.86 15.02 -15.29
N LEU A 159 0.47 15.10 -14.01
CA LEU A 159 -0.83 14.63 -13.59
C LEU A 159 -1.95 15.47 -14.26
N PRO A 160 -3.03 14.80 -14.73
CA PRO A 160 -4.16 15.51 -15.34
C PRO A 160 -4.79 16.54 -14.40
N GLU A 161 -5.47 17.53 -14.96
CA GLU A 161 -6.30 18.45 -14.19
C GLU A 161 -7.34 17.67 -13.36
N GLY A 162 -7.58 18.09 -12.11
CA GLY A 162 -8.47 17.40 -11.18
C GLY A 162 -7.86 16.16 -10.50
N VAL A 163 -6.66 15.72 -10.90
CA VAL A 163 -5.93 14.64 -10.21
C VAL A 163 -4.93 15.23 -9.23
N TYR A 164 -5.05 14.85 -7.95
CA TYR A 164 -4.19 15.36 -6.88
C TYR A 164 -3.49 14.20 -6.15
N PRO A 165 -2.15 14.27 -5.91
CA PRO A 165 -1.40 13.25 -5.22
C PRO A 165 -1.49 13.42 -3.70
N TYR A 166 -1.76 12.32 -2.99
CA TYR A 166 -1.93 12.31 -1.53
C TYR A 166 -0.84 11.53 -0.80
N HIS A 167 -0.40 10.40 -1.37
CA HIS A 167 0.52 9.49 -0.70
C HIS A 167 1.55 8.93 -1.68
N MET A 168 2.75 8.62 -1.15
CA MET A 168 3.73 7.76 -1.79
C MET A 168 3.90 6.52 -0.92
N LEU A 169 3.59 5.33 -1.44
CA LEU A 169 3.92 4.07 -0.81
C LEU A 169 5.25 3.58 -1.39
N VAL A 170 6.30 3.71 -0.61
CA VAL A 170 7.65 3.26 -0.95
C VAL A 170 7.75 1.77 -0.65
N CYS A 171 8.30 0.97 -1.57
CA CYS A 171 8.19 -0.48 -1.54
C CYS A 171 9.44 -1.15 -2.10
N GLY A 172 9.79 -2.33 -1.58
CA GLY A 172 10.90 -3.16 -2.04
C GLY A 172 11.19 -4.29 -1.06
N TYR A 173 12.09 -5.19 -1.43
CA TYR A 173 12.55 -6.23 -0.51
C TYR A 173 13.35 -5.60 0.63
N PRO A 174 13.02 -5.89 1.90
CA PRO A 174 13.72 -5.26 3.03
C PRO A 174 15.16 -5.76 3.12
N ALA A 175 16.13 -4.84 3.20
CA ALA A 175 17.50 -5.18 3.51
C ALA A 175 17.60 -5.66 4.97
N ALA A 176 18.30 -6.70 5.21
CA ALA A 176 18.69 -7.47 6.40
C ALA A 176 18.14 -7.14 7.81
N HIS A 177 17.40 -6.07 8.03
CA HIS A 177 16.90 -5.72 9.36
C HIS A 177 15.36 -5.71 9.42
N ILE A 178 14.82 -6.82 9.89
CA ILE A 178 13.39 -6.91 10.23
C ILE A 178 13.22 -6.27 11.62
N ALA A 179 12.34 -5.28 11.73
CA ALA A 179 12.03 -4.66 13.00
C ALA A 179 11.42 -5.69 13.97
N ASP A 180 11.99 -5.77 15.17
CA ASP A 180 11.52 -6.68 16.23
C ASP A 180 10.05 -6.39 16.58
N PRO A 181 9.12 -7.36 16.44
CA PRO A 181 7.71 -7.19 16.77
C PRO A 181 7.46 -6.77 18.22
N GLU A 182 8.25 -7.26 19.17
CA GLU A 182 8.12 -6.92 20.61
C GLU A 182 8.46 -5.44 20.86
N GLN A 183 9.49 -4.92 20.18
CA GLN A 183 9.83 -3.50 20.29
C GLN A 183 8.76 -2.58 19.68
N ARG A 184 8.01 -3.06 18.69
CA ARG A 184 6.91 -2.31 18.11
C ARG A 184 5.70 -2.31 19.02
N GLU A 185 5.35 -3.46 19.60
CA GLU A 185 4.27 -3.55 20.59
C GLU A 185 4.52 -2.61 21.76
N ALA A 186 5.74 -2.52 22.26
CA ALA A 186 6.13 -1.61 23.33
C ALA A 186 5.96 -0.11 22.97
N ARG A 187 5.85 0.23 21.69
CA ARG A 187 5.61 1.61 21.20
C ARG A 187 4.14 1.88 20.84
N THR A 188 3.30 0.86 20.91
CA THR A 188 1.85 0.99 20.65
C THR A 188 1.15 1.50 21.90
N ILE A 189 0.13 2.33 21.73
CA ILE A 189 -0.65 2.81 22.86
C ILE A 189 -1.40 1.66 23.53
N PRO A 190 -1.60 1.66 24.86
CA PRO A 190 -2.38 0.67 25.55
C PRO A 190 -3.82 0.58 25.01
N LEU A 191 -4.39 -0.62 25.00
CA LEU A 191 -5.76 -0.85 24.53
C LEU A 191 -6.79 -0.01 25.30
N SER A 192 -6.56 0.25 26.59
CA SER A 192 -7.38 1.13 27.42
C SER A 192 -7.45 2.56 26.93
N ASP A 193 -6.38 3.04 26.29
CA ASP A 193 -6.26 4.41 25.78
C ASP A 193 -6.78 4.51 24.35
N PHE A 194 -6.78 3.40 23.62
CA PHE A 194 -7.31 3.30 22.27
C PHE A 194 -8.84 3.27 22.23
N ILE A 195 -9.49 2.70 23.27
CA ILE A 195 -10.94 2.57 23.36
C ILE A 195 -11.50 3.71 24.21
N LEU A 196 -12.28 4.60 23.62
CA LEU A 196 -13.08 5.57 24.37
C LEU A 196 -14.27 4.85 25.05
N LYS A 197 -14.50 5.11 26.30
CA LYS A 197 -15.64 4.59 27.10
C LYS A 197 -16.61 5.71 27.44
#